data_2fc2884bc5a4e6cab2acbfb11e254637
#
_entry.id   2fc2884bc5a4e6cab2acbfb11e254637
#
_cell.length_a   1.000
_cell.length_b   1.000
_cell.length_c   1.000
_cell.angle_alpha   90.00
_cell.angle_beta   90.00
_cell.angle_gamma   90.00
#
_symmetry.space_group_name_H-M   'P 1'
#
loop_
_entity.id
_entity.type
_entity.pdbx_description
1 polymer ?
#
loop_
_entity_poly.entity_id
_entity_poly.type
_entity_poly.pdbx_seq_one_letter_code
_entity_poly.pdbx_strand_id
1 'polypeptide(L)' 'MKATLIVIQNDADFTEAKALVEALMGSEDPKDRARMVAQARLVEAYEQVRWPRRP' A
#
# COMPACT_ATOMS: atom_id res chain seq x y z
N MET A 1 -4.09 -1.47 19.94
CA MET A 1 -3.02 -1.25 18.99
C MET A 1 -3.53 -0.67 17.67
N LYS A 2 -2.83 0.27 17.13
CA LYS A 2 -3.27 0.91 15.91
C LYS A 2 -2.70 0.27 14.68
N ALA A 3 -3.53 0.12 13.67
CA ALA A 3 -3.05 -0.24 12.36
C ALA A 3 -2.36 0.98 11.76
N THR A 4 -1.11 0.83 11.37
CA THR A 4 -0.35 1.92 10.82
C THR A 4 -0.16 1.71 9.34
N LEU A 5 -0.53 2.71 8.55
CA LEU A 5 -0.31 2.68 7.12
C LEU A 5 0.88 3.56 6.78
N ILE A 6 1.57 3.19 5.72
CA ILE A 6 2.70 3.97 5.23
C ILE A 6 2.16 5.05 4.31
N VAL A 7 2.39 6.30 4.67
CA VAL A 7 2.05 7.44 3.82
C VAL A 7 3.19 7.60 2.83
N ILE A 8 2.86 7.53 1.54
CA ILE A 8 3.88 7.50 0.50
C ILE A 8 4.21 8.92 0.07
N GLN A 9 5.42 9.36 0.36
CA GLN A 9 5.87 10.71 0.03
C GLN A 9 6.99 10.71 -0.99
N ASN A 10 7.60 9.55 -1.22
CA ASN A 10 8.70 9.43 -2.17
C ASN A 10 8.78 7.97 -2.63
N ASP A 11 9.70 7.71 -3.54
CA ASP A 11 9.81 6.37 -4.11
C ASP A 11 10.27 5.33 -3.08
N ALA A 12 11.06 5.74 -2.10
CA ALA A 12 11.47 4.82 -1.04
C ALA A 12 10.26 4.37 -0.22
N ASP A 13 9.39 5.32 0.13
CA ASP A 13 8.16 4.98 0.84
C ASP A 13 7.27 4.07 -0.01
N PHE A 14 7.24 4.33 -1.31
CA PHE A 14 6.46 3.52 -2.23
C PHE A 14 6.92 2.07 -2.20
N THR A 15 8.23 1.86 -2.23
CA THR A 15 8.79 0.51 -2.18
C THR A 15 8.42 -0.18 -0.88
N GLU A 16 8.51 0.54 0.24
CA GLU A 16 8.15 -0.03 1.54
C GLU A 16 6.67 -0.37 1.60
N ALA A 17 5.83 0.52 1.07
CA ALA A 17 4.39 0.28 1.09
C ALA A 17 4.02 -0.94 0.26
N LYS A 18 4.66 -1.12 -0.89
CA LYS A 18 4.42 -2.31 -1.70
C LYS A 18 4.86 -3.58 -0.97
N ALA A 19 6.00 -3.53 -0.30
CA ALA A 19 6.47 -4.67 0.47
C ALA A 19 5.49 -5.02 1.58
N LEU A 20 4.92 -4.00 2.22
CA LEU A 20 3.93 -4.24 3.26
C LEU A 20 2.68 -4.91 2.70
N VAL A 21 2.20 -4.44 1.54
CA VAL A 21 1.04 -5.05 0.91
C VAL A 21 1.31 -6.53 0.63
N GLU A 22 2.49 -6.83 0.09
CA GLU A 22 2.83 -8.21 -0.22
C GLU A 22 2.90 -9.06 1.04
N ALA A 23 3.44 -8.52 2.12
CA ALA A 23 3.51 -9.25 3.38
C ALA A 23 2.13 -9.53 3.93
N LEU A 24 1.20 -8.58 3.78
CA LEU A 24 -0.15 -8.75 4.30
C LEU A 24 -1.00 -9.67 3.44
N MET A 25 -0.64 -9.83 2.18
CA MET A 25 -1.40 -10.69 1.28
C MET A 25 -1.42 -12.13 1.72
N GLY A 26 -0.39 -12.57 2.44
CA GLY A 26 -0.33 -13.94 2.92
C GLY A 26 -1.08 -14.17 4.21
N SER A 27 -1.62 -13.12 4.83
CA SER A 27 -2.29 -13.26 6.10
C SER A 27 -3.76 -13.60 5.90
N GLU A 28 -4.28 -14.45 6.79
CA GLU A 28 -5.71 -14.79 6.78
C GLU A 28 -6.48 -13.97 7.81
N ASP A 29 -5.80 -13.12 8.54
CA ASP A 29 -6.44 -12.29 9.55
C ASP A 29 -7.26 -11.19 8.86
N PRO A 30 -8.56 -11.05 9.18
CA PRO A 30 -9.38 -10.02 8.56
C PRO A 30 -8.85 -8.60 8.77
N LYS A 31 -8.20 -8.35 9.92
CA LYS A 31 -7.64 -7.04 10.17
C LYS A 31 -6.48 -6.74 9.23
N ASP A 32 -5.66 -7.74 8.96
CA ASP A 32 -4.55 -7.59 8.04
C ASP A 32 -5.06 -7.39 6.61
N ARG A 33 -6.15 -8.07 6.27
CA ARG A 33 -6.72 -7.91 4.94
C ARG A 33 -7.25 -6.51 4.73
N ALA A 34 -7.95 -5.96 5.73
CA ALA A 34 -8.45 -4.60 5.64
C ALA A 34 -7.31 -3.61 5.52
N ARG A 35 -6.25 -3.83 6.28
CA ARG A 35 -5.06 -2.99 6.24
C ARG A 35 -4.39 -3.07 4.87
N MET A 36 -4.32 -4.28 4.32
CA MET A 36 -3.73 -4.48 3.00
C MET A 36 -4.50 -3.69 1.94
N VAL A 37 -5.82 -3.76 1.97
CA VAL A 37 -6.63 -3.05 0.98
C VAL A 37 -6.41 -1.55 1.09
N ALA A 38 -6.39 -1.01 2.31
CA ALA A 38 -6.18 0.41 2.51
C ALA A 38 -4.80 0.82 2.02
N GLN A 39 -3.77 0.03 2.33
CA GLN A 39 -2.42 0.34 1.90
C GLN A 39 -2.29 0.23 0.38
N ALA A 40 -2.94 -0.75 -0.22
CA ALA A 40 -2.90 -0.91 -1.67
C ALA A 40 -3.51 0.29 -2.39
N ARG A 41 -4.55 0.87 -1.80
CA ARG A 41 -5.16 2.07 -2.40
C ARG A 41 -4.20 3.24 -2.39
N LEU A 42 -3.43 3.38 -1.32
CA LEU A 42 -2.42 4.44 -1.26
C LEU A 42 -1.33 4.19 -2.30
N VAL A 43 -0.93 2.94 -2.46
CA VAL A 43 0.05 2.57 -3.47
C VAL A 43 -0.45 2.94 -4.87
N GLU A 44 -1.69 2.59 -5.17
CA GLU A 44 -2.26 2.88 -6.48
C GLU A 44 -2.36 4.37 -6.73
N ALA A 45 -2.76 5.13 -5.71
CA ALA A 45 -2.89 6.57 -5.85
C ALA A 45 -1.54 7.20 -6.16
N TYR A 46 -0.48 6.75 -5.49
CA TYR A 46 0.86 7.25 -5.75
C TYR A 46 1.29 6.92 -7.17
N GLU A 47 1.00 5.70 -7.62
CA GLU A 47 1.37 5.28 -8.97
C GLU A 47 0.71 6.17 -10.02
N GLN A 48 -0.55 6.50 -9.82
CA GLN A 48 -1.26 7.31 -10.80
C GLN A 48 -0.72 8.72 -10.88
N VAL A 49 -0.20 9.23 -9.79
CA VAL A 49 0.40 10.57 -9.78
C VAL A 49 1.81 10.51 -10.33
N ARG A 50 2.59 9.52 -9.92
CA ARG A 50 4.00 9.43 -10.27
C ARG A 50 4.21 8.90 -11.67
N TRP A 51 3.43 7.90 -12.05
CA TRP A 51 3.51 7.28 -13.37
C TRP A 51 2.11 7.16 -13.96
N PRO A 52 1.54 8.26 -14.45
CA PRO A 52 0.16 8.23 -14.96
C PRO A 52 0.05 7.29 -16.15
N ARG A 53 -1.04 6.53 -16.15
CA ARG A 53 -1.32 5.67 -17.28
C ARG A 53 -2.02 6.46 -18.35
N ARG A 54 -1.68 6.15 -19.58
CA ARG A 54 -2.35 6.78 -20.68
C ARG A 54 -3.27 5.82 -21.36
N PRO A 55 -4.42 6.27 -21.80
CA PRO A 55 -5.33 5.42 -22.55
C PRO A 55 -4.72 4.97 -23.85
#